data_7c66b7f4fb3dffbb03067cd76a53ddbe
#
_entry.id   7c66b7f4fb3dffbb03067cd76a53ddbe
#
_cell.length_a   1.000
_cell.length_b   1.000
_cell.length_c   1.000
_cell.angle_alpha   90.00
_cell.angle_beta   90.00
_cell.angle_gamma   90.00
#
_symmetry.space_group_name_H-M   'P 1'
#
loop_
_entity.id
_entity.type
_entity.pdbx_description
1 polymer ?
#
loop_
_entity_poly.entity_id
_entity_poly.type
_entity_poly.pdbx_seq_one_letter_code
_entity_poly.pdbx_strand_id
1 'polypeptide(L)'
;RKKPSAGMRRKVQRGFAVLALLLLIAAIAVVAVLDRRVTQQFEGRRWTLPARVYAQPIDLYAGQQLSAQRFTDELERLGYLAVAKPDRPGTYQRRGEQVSVYVREFRFADGPQPARALRIGFAGDSIASIADAKGGDVPVIRLDPLLIGSIFPMHGEDRIVVAPGEVPPLLPEALKAVEDRAFESHHGVNPLAILRALFVNVRAGQVEQGGSTL
;
A
#
# COMPACT_ATOMS: atom_id res chain seq x y z
N ARG A 1 -9.79 -2.77 -71.63
CA ARG A 1 -9.37 -2.18 -70.38
C ARG A 1 -7.95 -1.70 -70.56
N LYS A 2 -7.71 -0.33 -70.61
CA LYS A 2 -6.38 0.27 -70.73
C LYS A 2 -5.59 0.02 -69.40
N LYS A 3 -4.45 -0.66 -69.51
CA LYS A 3 -3.52 -0.82 -68.35
C LYS A 3 -2.99 0.57 -67.94
N PRO A 4 -2.98 0.93 -66.66
CA PRO A 4 -2.46 2.22 -66.21
C PRO A 4 -0.99 2.33 -66.56
N SER A 5 -0.58 3.53 -67.04
CA SER A 5 0.80 3.81 -67.43
C SER A 5 1.76 3.69 -66.23
N ALA A 6 3.01 3.24 -66.47
CA ALA A 6 4.04 3.04 -65.43
C ALA A 6 4.27 4.30 -64.56
N GLY A 7 4.09 5.49 -65.13
CA GLY A 7 4.20 6.74 -64.40
C GLY A 7 3.06 6.99 -63.39
N MET A 8 1.84 6.55 -63.69
CA MET A 8 0.70 6.65 -62.80
C MET A 8 0.83 5.69 -61.59
N ARG A 9 1.32 4.49 -61.81
CA ARG A 9 1.62 3.53 -60.71
C ARG A 9 2.65 4.07 -59.72
N ARG A 10 3.74 4.68 -60.23
CA ARG A 10 4.77 5.29 -59.37
C ARG A 10 4.22 6.48 -58.54
N LYS A 11 3.36 7.32 -59.12
CA LYS A 11 2.71 8.44 -58.38
C LYS A 11 1.78 7.89 -57.28
N VAL A 12 0.96 6.87 -57.58
CA VAL A 12 0.07 6.22 -56.59
C VAL A 12 0.90 5.55 -55.47
N GLN A 13 1.98 4.84 -55.81
CA GLN A 13 2.85 4.24 -54.81
C GLN A 13 3.54 5.28 -53.92
N ARG A 14 4.00 6.40 -54.48
CA ARG A 14 4.56 7.52 -53.66
C ARG A 14 3.52 8.16 -52.76
N GLY A 15 2.28 8.37 -53.26
CA GLY A 15 1.18 8.89 -52.46
C GLY A 15 0.83 7.95 -51.30
N PHE A 16 0.79 6.64 -51.57
CA PHE A 16 0.56 5.64 -50.53
C PHE A 16 1.69 5.58 -49.50
N ALA A 17 2.95 5.67 -49.95
CA ALA A 17 4.09 5.70 -49.04
C ALA A 17 4.11 6.94 -48.14
N VAL A 18 3.76 8.12 -48.68
CA VAL A 18 3.64 9.36 -47.92
C VAL A 18 2.49 9.26 -46.87
N LEU A 19 1.34 8.73 -47.31
CA LEU A 19 0.21 8.51 -46.39
C LEU A 19 0.56 7.54 -45.27
N ALA A 20 1.22 6.43 -45.57
CA ALA A 20 1.67 5.44 -44.62
C ALA A 20 2.68 6.06 -43.61
N LEU A 21 3.62 6.91 -44.10
CA LEU A 21 4.56 7.60 -43.25
C LEU A 21 3.84 8.59 -42.33
N LEU A 22 2.88 9.37 -42.82
CA LEU A 22 2.10 10.29 -42.00
C LEU A 22 1.28 9.56 -40.93
N LEU A 23 0.66 8.44 -41.28
CA LEU A 23 -0.05 7.60 -40.30
C LEU A 23 0.90 7.02 -39.26
N LEU A 24 2.10 6.61 -39.64
CA LEU A 24 3.10 6.12 -38.68
C LEU A 24 3.56 7.24 -37.72
N ILE A 25 3.83 8.44 -38.24
CA ILE A 25 4.20 9.59 -37.41
C ILE A 25 3.05 9.95 -36.45
N ALA A 26 1.80 9.97 -36.92
CA ALA A 26 0.64 10.21 -36.09
C ALA A 26 0.50 9.15 -34.99
N ALA A 27 0.70 7.87 -35.32
CA ALA A 27 0.65 6.78 -34.34
C ALA A 27 1.74 6.93 -33.26
N ILE A 28 2.97 7.25 -33.66
CA ILE A 28 4.09 7.51 -32.73
C ILE A 28 3.77 8.71 -31.82
N ALA A 29 3.22 9.79 -32.37
CA ALA A 29 2.83 10.96 -31.60
C ALA A 29 1.74 10.64 -30.58
N VAL A 30 0.74 9.86 -30.96
CA VAL A 30 -0.33 9.41 -30.05
C VAL A 30 0.25 8.56 -28.93
N VAL A 31 1.11 7.59 -29.24
CA VAL A 31 1.78 6.74 -28.23
C VAL A 31 2.59 7.60 -27.28
N ALA A 32 3.38 8.54 -27.78
CA ALA A 32 4.20 9.42 -26.93
C ALA A 32 3.36 10.33 -26.01
N VAL A 33 2.21 10.82 -26.51
CA VAL A 33 1.28 11.63 -25.68
C VAL A 33 0.61 10.77 -24.62
N LEU A 34 0.17 9.56 -24.97
CA LEU A 34 -0.42 8.63 -24.02
C LEU A 34 0.57 8.20 -22.95
N ASP A 35 1.79 7.83 -23.33
CA ASP A 35 2.86 7.47 -22.42
C ASP A 35 3.14 8.58 -21.40
N ARG A 36 3.30 9.83 -21.87
CA ARG A 36 3.48 10.98 -20.98
C ARG A 36 2.30 11.18 -20.02
N ARG A 37 1.06 11.07 -20.52
CA ARG A 37 -0.13 11.22 -19.68
C ARG A 37 -0.23 10.13 -18.61
N VAL A 38 -0.01 8.89 -19.00
CA VAL A 38 -0.05 7.74 -18.07
C VAL A 38 1.04 7.89 -17.03
N THR A 39 2.29 8.19 -17.44
CA THR A 39 3.40 8.39 -16.52
C THR A 39 3.13 9.52 -15.53
N GLN A 40 2.66 10.68 -16.01
CA GLN A 40 2.32 11.81 -15.13
C GLN A 40 1.18 11.49 -14.16
N GLN A 41 0.14 10.80 -14.60
CA GLN A 41 -0.94 10.36 -13.73
C GLN A 41 -0.49 9.33 -12.70
N PHE A 42 0.37 8.41 -13.14
CA PHE A 42 0.90 7.37 -12.27
C PHE A 42 1.88 7.94 -11.25
N GLU A 43 2.78 8.84 -11.62
CA GLU A 43 3.72 9.47 -10.71
C GLU A 43 3.09 10.51 -9.79
N GLY A 44 2.13 11.29 -10.28
CA GLY A 44 1.49 12.35 -9.49
C GLY A 44 0.44 11.87 -8.49
N ARG A 45 -0.16 10.71 -8.68
CA ARG A 45 -1.25 10.18 -7.84
C ARG A 45 -0.87 9.00 -6.96
N ARG A 46 0.39 8.62 -6.96
CA ARG A 46 0.84 7.38 -6.33
C ARG A 46 0.43 7.24 -4.87
N TRP A 47 0.30 8.33 -4.13
CA TRP A 47 0.40 8.23 -2.68
C TRP A 47 -0.35 9.32 -1.93
N THR A 48 -1.57 9.62 -2.29
CA THR A 48 -2.45 10.29 -1.34
C THR A 48 -2.76 9.29 -0.22
N LEU A 49 -1.78 9.14 0.67
CA LEU A 49 -1.99 8.37 1.89
C LEU A 49 -3.10 9.05 2.69
N PRO A 50 -4.04 8.28 3.25
CA PRO A 50 -5.03 8.85 4.14
C PRO A 50 -4.32 9.54 5.31
N ALA A 51 -4.74 10.74 5.64
CA ALA A 51 -4.29 11.39 6.86
C ALA A 51 -4.91 10.67 8.04
N ARG A 52 -4.09 10.14 8.93
CA ARG A 52 -4.54 9.45 10.14
C ARG A 52 -4.62 10.43 11.30
N VAL A 53 -5.75 10.44 11.98
CA VAL A 53 -6.00 11.25 13.17
C VAL A 53 -5.89 10.36 14.39
N TYR A 54 -4.99 10.70 15.27
CA TYR A 54 -4.74 9.95 16.51
C TYR A 54 -5.21 10.74 17.71
N ALA A 55 -5.58 10.04 18.80
CA ALA A 55 -5.76 10.60 20.11
C ALA A 55 -4.41 11.13 20.66
N GLN A 56 -4.48 11.87 21.76
CA GLN A 56 -3.27 12.23 22.48
C GLN A 56 -2.58 10.96 23.03
N PRO A 57 -1.27 10.78 22.78
CA PRO A 57 -0.53 9.66 23.35
C PRO A 57 -0.47 9.76 24.87
N ILE A 58 -0.36 8.63 25.53
CA ILE A 58 -0.23 8.54 26.98
C ILE A 58 1.26 8.48 27.33
N ASP A 59 1.74 9.49 28.03
CA ASP A 59 3.08 9.47 28.63
C ASP A 59 3.01 8.73 29.97
N LEU A 60 3.90 7.75 30.15
CA LEU A 60 4.03 7.00 31.40
C LEU A 60 5.34 7.38 32.09
N TYR A 61 5.29 7.71 33.36
CA TYR A 61 6.43 8.06 34.19
C TYR A 61 6.20 7.66 35.65
N ALA A 62 7.27 7.46 36.38
CA ALA A 62 7.18 7.14 37.81
C ALA A 62 6.52 8.29 38.62
N GLY A 63 5.60 7.97 39.49
CA GLY A 63 4.80 8.94 40.26
C GLY A 63 3.48 9.34 39.60
N GLN A 64 3.22 8.94 38.38
CA GLN A 64 1.95 9.20 37.69
C GLN A 64 0.78 8.51 38.40
N GLN A 65 -0.33 9.25 38.60
CA GLN A 65 -1.57 8.72 39.18
C GLN A 65 -2.30 7.82 38.14
N LEU A 66 -1.97 6.54 38.13
CA LEU A 66 -2.51 5.53 37.26
C LEU A 66 -2.41 4.17 37.95
N SER A 67 -3.53 3.51 38.21
CA SER A 67 -3.53 2.16 38.81
C SER A 67 -3.24 1.10 37.76
N ALA A 68 -2.77 -0.08 38.20
CA ALA A 68 -2.54 -1.22 37.34
C ALA A 68 -3.79 -1.63 36.55
N GLN A 69 -4.98 -1.51 37.16
CA GLN A 69 -6.24 -1.82 36.48
C GLN A 69 -6.54 -0.84 35.35
N ARG A 70 -6.51 0.48 35.64
CA ARG A 70 -6.75 1.50 34.60
C ARG A 70 -5.72 1.42 33.46
N PHE A 71 -4.49 1.08 33.79
CA PHE A 71 -3.45 0.89 32.78
C PHE A 71 -3.76 -0.30 31.86
N THR A 72 -4.19 -1.44 32.42
CA THR A 72 -4.57 -2.59 31.59
C THR A 72 -5.82 -2.32 30.76
N ASP A 73 -6.82 -1.61 31.29
CA ASP A 73 -8.01 -1.19 30.53
C ASP A 73 -7.62 -0.28 29.34
N GLU A 74 -6.63 0.58 29.53
CA GLU A 74 -6.12 1.43 28.44
C GLU A 74 -5.35 0.63 27.39
N LEU A 75 -4.53 -0.34 27.80
CA LEU A 75 -3.86 -1.26 26.87
C LEU A 75 -4.87 -2.04 26.03
N GLU A 76 -5.97 -2.49 26.63
CA GLU A 76 -7.06 -3.18 25.89
C GLU A 76 -7.75 -2.26 24.88
N ARG A 77 -8.02 -1.00 25.24
CA ARG A 77 -8.55 0.01 24.31
C ARG A 77 -7.62 0.26 23.12
N LEU A 78 -6.31 0.26 23.36
CA LEU A 78 -5.29 0.36 22.33
C LEU A 78 -5.12 -0.94 21.53
N GLY A 79 -5.89 -2.00 21.85
CA GLY A 79 -5.83 -3.29 21.17
C GLY A 79 -4.58 -4.10 21.49
N TYR A 80 -4.00 -3.93 22.69
CA TYR A 80 -2.99 -4.84 23.20
C TYR A 80 -3.65 -6.14 23.67
N LEU A 81 -2.96 -7.25 23.45
CA LEU A 81 -3.46 -8.57 23.81
C LEU A 81 -2.84 -9.07 25.10
N ALA A 82 -3.68 -9.53 26.04
CA ALA A 82 -3.23 -10.21 27.25
C ALA A 82 -2.67 -11.60 26.89
N VAL A 83 -1.43 -11.86 27.32
CA VAL A 83 -0.74 -13.13 27.04
C VAL A 83 0.02 -13.62 28.26
N ALA A 84 0.35 -14.92 28.28
CA ALA A 84 1.15 -15.49 29.38
C ALA A 84 2.59 -14.96 29.43
N LYS A 85 3.16 -14.58 28.26
CA LYS A 85 4.50 -13.99 28.13
C LYS A 85 4.48 -12.97 26.98
N PRO A 86 4.68 -11.67 27.25
CA PRO A 86 4.73 -10.65 26.21
C PRO A 86 6.08 -10.70 25.49
N ASP A 87 6.12 -11.38 24.34
CA ASP A 87 7.31 -11.59 23.51
C ASP A 87 7.27 -10.87 22.16
N ARG A 88 6.16 -10.20 21.86
CA ARG A 88 5.97 -9.41 20.64
C ARG A 88 5.28 -8.07 20.93
N PRO A 89 5.49 -7.05 20.06
CA PRO A 89 4.83 -5.76 20.23
C PRO A 89 3.30 -5.87 20.26
N GLY A 90 2.66 -5.08 21.13
CA GLY A 90 1.21 -5.09 21.29
C GLY A 90 0.70 -6.20 22.21
N THR A 91 1.55 -6.75 23.08
CA THR A 91 1.16 -7.76 24.06
C THR A 91 1.51 -7.32 25.48
N TYR A 92 0.74 -7.78 26.46
CA TYR A 92 1.00 -7.50 27.88
C TYR A 92 0.64 -8.68 28.78
N GLN A 93 1.18 -8.66 29.99
CA GLN A 93 0.82 -9.57 31.07
C GLN A 93 0.73 -8.78 32.38
N ARG A 94 -0.34 -8.97 33.12
CA ARG A 94 -0.49 -8.45 34.48
C ARG A 94 -0.26 -9.55 35.53
N ARG A 95 0.51 -9.26 36.54
CA ARG A 95 0.71 -10.10 37.73
C ARG A 95 0.59 -9.21 38.98
N GLY A 96 -0.62 -9.13 39.54
CA GLY A 96 -0.91 -8.25 40.67
C GLY A 96 -0.63 -6.78 40.32
N GLU A 97 0.30 -6.16 41.07
CA GLU A 97 0.72 -4.77 40.89
C GLU A 97 1.90 -4.61 39.91
N GLN A 98 2.19 -5.61 39.11
CA GLN A 98 3.19 -5.55 38.04
C GLN A 98 2.56 -5.83 36.68
N VAL A 99 2.85 -4.97 35.72
CA VAL A 99 2.47 -5.18 34.31
C VAL A 99 3.72 -5.24 33.46
N SER A 100 3.91 -6.35 32.78
CA SER A 100 4.91 -6.49 31.72
C SER A 100 4.23 -6.19 30.38
N VAL A 101 4.75 -5.25 29.61
CA VAL A 101 4.18 -4.84 28.32
C VAL A 101 5.26 -4.76 27.25
N TYR A 102 4.95 -5.21 26.05
CA TYR A 102 5.79 -4.99 24.89
C TYR A 102 5.14 -3.88 24.04
N VAL A 103 5.64 -2.63 24.23
CA VAL A 103 5.10 -1.48 23.50
C VAL A 103 5.43 -1.58 22.03
N ARG A 104 4.50 -1.08 21.19
CA ARG A 104 4.67 -1.01 19.75
C ARG A 104 5.61 0.13 19.36
N GLU A 105 6.24 0.01 18.23
CA GLU A 105 6.89 1.15 17.61
C GLU A 105 5.86 2.17 17.16
N PHE A 106 6.19 3.44 17.29
CA PHE A 106 5.37 4.52 16.77
C PHE A 106 6.24 5.71 16.39
N ARG A 107 5.86 6.39 15.30
CA ARG A 107 6.55 7.61 14.86
C ARG A 107 5.78 8.83 15.35
N PHE A 108 6.22 9.40 16.47
CA PHE A 108 5.71 10.66 16.99
C PHE A 108 6.22 11.86 16.21
N ALA A 109 5.64 13.05 16.45
CA ALA A 109 6.07 14.27 15.79
C ALA A 109 7.54 14.65 16.10
N ASP A 110 8.02 14.29 17.29
CA ASP A 110 9.37 14.54 17.79
C ASP A 110 10.36 13.41 17.46
N GLY A 111 9.91 12.32 16.85
CA GLY A 111 10.77 11.24 16.38
C GLY A 111 10.19 9.84 16.52
N PRO A 112 10.89 8.83 15.99
CA PRO A 112 10.46 7.44 16.10
C PRO A 112 10.79 6.89 17.50
N GLN A 113 9.84 6.20 18.09
CA GLN A 113 10.03 5.39 19.29
C GLN A 113 9.99 3.91 18.90
N PRO A 114 11.09 3.16 19.12
CA PRO A 114 11.13 1.74 18.76
C PRO A 114 10.27 0.90 19.70
N ALA A 115 9.83 -0.26 19.20
CA ALA A 115 9.17 -1.26 20.02
C ALA A 115 10.14 -1.78 21.11
N ARG A 116 9.66 -1.94 22.34
CA ARG A 116 10.46 -2.48 23.44
C ARG A 116 9.64 -3.11 24.55
N ALA A 117 10.23 -4.10 25.23
CA ALA A 117 9.63 -4.73 26.39
C ALA A 117 9.92 -3.92 27.65
N LEU A 118 8.89 -3.69 28.46
CA LEU A 118 8.94 -2.92 29.71
C LEU A 118 8.31 -3.71 30.85
N ARG A 119 8.75 -3.43 32.06
CA ARG A 119 8.13 -3.85 33.31
C ARG A 119 7.73 -2.60 34.10
N ILE A 120 6.45 -2.49 34.39
CA ILE A 120 5.88 -1.36 35.11
C ILE A 120 5.37 -1.87 36.47
N GLY A 121 5.92 -1.35 37.53
CA GLY A 121 5.50 -1.61 38.89
C GLY A 121 4.53 -0.54 39.36
N PHE A 122 3.46 -0.94 40.03
CA PHE A 122 2.45 -0.04 40.61
C PHE A 122 2.47 -0.11 42.13
N ALA A 123 2.10 0.99 42.77
CA ALA A 123 1.89 1.06 44.19
C ALA A 123 0.55 1.75 44.43
N GLY A 124 -0.50 0.97 44.69
CA GLY A 124 -1.86 1.48 44.76
C GLY A 124 -2.30 2.13 43.45
N ASP A 125 -2.65 3.40 43.49
CA ASP A 125 -3.13 4.15 42.32
C ASP A 125 -2.02 4.93 41.59
N SER A 126 -0.75 4.55 41.75
CA SER A 126 0.37 5.25 41.09
C SER A 126 1.38 4.28 40.49
N ILE A 127 2.08 4.75 39.46
CA ILE A 127 3.24 4.07 38.88
C ILE A 127 4.43 4.26 39.83
N ALA A 128 4.95 3.15 40.35
CA ALA A 128 6.11 3.16 41.25
C ALA A 128 7.43 3.13 40.47
N SER A 129 7.49 2.34 39.38
CA SER A 129 8.72 2.18 38.57
C SER A 129 8.42 1.75 37.16
N ILE A 130 9.30 2.15 36.24
CA ILE A 130 9.30 1.66 34.87
C ILE A 130 10.71 1.18 34.53
N ALA A 131 10.85 -0.08 34.16
CA ALA A 131 12.14 -0.66 33.82
C ALA A 131 12.10 -1.35 32.45
N ASP A 132 13.19 -1.32 31.72
CA ASP A 132 13.36 -2.09 30.50
C ASP A 132 13.58 -3.60 30.76
N ALA A 133 13.70 -4.39 29.71
CA ALA A 133 13.92 -5.84 29.80
C ALA A 133 15.24 -6.21 30.52
N LYS A 134 16.23 -5.28 30.53
CA LYS A 134 17.54 -5.47 31.18
C LYS A 134 17.56 -4.95 32.62
N GLY A 135 16.46 -4.34 33.08
CA GLY A 135 16.35 -3.75 34.42
C GLY A 135 16.81 -2.30 34.49
N GLY A 136 17.13 -1.68 33.36
CA GLY A 136 17.45 -0.26 33.30
C GLY A 136 16.20 0.60 33.55
N ASP A 137 16.37 1.68 34.31
CA ASP A 137 15.29 2.63 34.59
C ASP A 137 14.89 3.41 33.32
N VAL A 138 13.59 3.58 33.13
CA VAL A 138 13.01 4.29 32.00
C VAL A 138 12.24 5.50 32.54
N PRO A 139 12.80 6.71 32.42
CA PRO A 139 12.19 7.91 33.02
C PRO A 139 10.81 8.23 32.45
N VAL A 140 10.67 8.13 31.14
CA VAL A 140 9.41 8.39 30.42
C VAL A 140 9.30 7.43 29.23
N ILE A 141 8.11 6.95 28.97
CA ILE A 141 7.75 6.19 27.78
C ILE A 141 6.36 6.60 27.30
N ARG A 142 6.18 6.71 26.01
CA ARG A 142 4.89 6.97 25.37
C ARG A 142 4.26 5.68 24.87
N LEU A 143 2.96 5.51 25.07
CA LEU A 143 2.20 4.49 24.37
C LEU A 143 1.81 4.99 22.97
N ASP A 144 1.73 4.08 22.02
CA ASP A 144 1.16 4.37 20.71
C ASP A 144 -0.28 4.88 20.87
N PRO A 145 -0.65 6.00 20.23
CA PRO A 145 -1.95 6.62 20.43
C PRO A 145 -3.07 5.86 19.70
N LEU A 146 -4.28 5.91 20.23
CA LEU A 146 -5.45 5.36 19.60
C LEU A 146 -5.72 6.06 18.25
N LEU A 147 -5.88 5.31 17.19
CA LEU A 147 -6.36 5.82 15.90
C LEU A 147 -7.84 6.18 16.03
N ILE A 148 -8.18 7.48 15.94
CA ILE A 148 -9.56 7.97 16.04
C ILE A 148 -10.26 7.87 14.69
N GLY A 149 -9.55 8.12 13.59
CA GLY A 149 -10.10 8.09 12.26
C GLY A 149 -9.06 8.34 11.19
N SER A 150 -9.48 8.13 9.95
CA SER A 150 -8.67 8.39 8.76
C SER A 150 -9.43 9.32 7.82
N ILE A 151 -8.75 10.34 7.28
CA ILE A 151 -9.31 11.24 6.28
C ILE A 151 -8.84 10.75 4.91
N PHE A 152 -9.77 10.25 4.12
CA PHE A 152 -9.49 9.72 2.79
C PHE A 152 -9.60 10.85 1.75
N PRO A 153 -8.53 11.19 1.02
CA PRO A 153 -8.55 12.31 0.08
C PRO A 153 -9.46 12.06 -1.14
N MET A 154 -9.68 10.80 -1.52
CA MET A 154 -10.54 10.40 -2.66
C MET A 154 -11.02 8.96 -2.48
N HIS A 155 -12.26 8.69 -2.87
CA HIS A 155 -12.88 7.35 -3.01
C HIS A 155 -13.15 6.52 -1.74
N GLY A 156 -12.88 7.00 -0.52
CA GLY A 156 -13.21 6.28 0.73
C GLY A 156 -12.42 4.97 0.95
N GLU A 157 -11.33 4.77 0.23
CA GLU A 157 -10.49 3.58 0.36
C GLU A 157 -9.36 3.80 1.37
N ASP A 158 -9.18 2.85 2.27
CA ASP A 158 -8.01 2.79 3.14
C ASP A 158 -6.87 2.07 2.41
N ARG A 159 -5.77 2.78 2.17
CA ARG A 159 -4.59 2.23 1.49
C ARG A 159 -3.43 2.16 2.45
N ILE A 160 -3.00 0.95 2.72
CA ILE A 160 -1.78 0.68 3.48
C ILE A 160 -0.67 0.40 2.49
N VAL A 161 0.39 1.20 2.54
CA VAL A 161 1.58 0.95 1.72
C VAL A 161 2.34 -0.23 2.31
N VAL A 162 2.46 -1.29 1.51
CA VAL A 162 3.20 -2.50 1.86
C VAL A 162 4.47 -2.55 1.04
N ALA A 163 5.60 -2.82 1.67
CA ALA A 163 6.85 -2.99 0.95
C ALA A 163 6.81 -4.28 0.11
N PRO A 164 7.44 -4.31 -1.09
CA PRO A 164 7.42 -5.50 -1.95
C PRO A 164 7.84 -6.80 -1.27
N GLY A 165 8.77 -6.72 -0.30
CA GLY A 165 9.22 -7.88 0.48
C GLY A 165 8.23 -8.37 1.55
N GLU A 166 7.21 -7.61 1.88
CA GLU A 166 6.15 -7.97 2.83
C GLU A 166 4.96 -8.64 2.15
N VAL A 167 4.90 -8.59 0.81
CA VAL A 167 3.85 -9.24 0.02
C VAL A 167 4.14 -10.74 -0.07
N PRO A 168 3.21 -11.60 0.36
CA PRO A 168 3.38 -13.04 0.19
C PRO A 168 3.63 -13.39 -1.27
N PRO A 169 4.68 -14.19 -1.61
CA PRO A 169 5.06 -14.46 -3.01
C PRO A 169 3.95 -15.16 -3.82
N LEU A 170 3.08 -15.89 -3.16
CA LEU A 170 1.92 -16.53 -3.80
C LEU A 170 0.91 -15.52 -4.37
N LEU A 171 0.80 -14.32 -3.79
CA LEU A 171 -0.18 -13.32 -4.23
C LEU A 171 0.08 -12.80 -5.64
N PRO A 172 1.30 -12.29 -5.98
CA PRO A 172 1.58 -11.86 -7.35
C PRO A 172 1.52 -13.01 -8.35
N GLU A 173 1.88 -14.24 -7.96
CA GLU A 173 1.75 -15.41 -8.83
C GLU A 173 0.28 -15.75 -9.11
N ALA A 174 -0.57 -15.70 -8.10
CA ALA A 174 -2.00 -15.93 -8.27
C ALA A 174 -2.64 -14.84 -9.15
N LEU A 175 -2.29 -13.57 -8.96
CA LEU A 175 -2.75 -12.46 -9.80
C LEU A 175 -2.35 -12.68 -11.27
N LYS A 176 -1.09 -12.98 -11.55
CA LYS A 176 -0.62 -13.30 -12.91
C LYS A 176 -1.36 -14.49 -13.51
N ALA A 177 -1.59 -15.54 -12.74
CA ALA A 177 -2.28 -16.73 -13.22
C ALA A 177 -3.76 -16.49 -13.59
N VAL A 178 -4.44 -15.55 -12.90
CA VAL A 178 -5.86 -15.24 -13.12
C VAL A 178 -6.03 -14.16 -14.17
N GLU A 179 -5.29 -13.05 -14.03
CA GLU A 179 -5.49 -11.86 -14.88
C GLU A 179 -4.72 -11.96 -16.20
N ASP A 180 -3.47 -12.35 -16.16
CA ASP A 180 -2.62 -12.40 -17.36
C ASP A 180 -1.49 -13.42 -17.23
N ARG A 181 -1.75 -14.65 -17.66
CA ARG A 181 -0.76 -15.74 -17.67
C ARG A 181 0.49 -15.46 -18.52
N ALA A 182 0.37 -14.55 -19.48
CA ALA A 182 1.44 -14.19 -20.39
C ALA A 182 2.18 -12.91 -19.96
N PHE A 183 1.91 -12.39 -18.75
CA PHE A 183 2.45 -11.11 -18.25
C PHE A 183 3.96 -10.96 -18.42
N GLU A 184 4.73 -11.99 -18.18
CA GLU A 184 6.20 -11.98 -18.30
C GLU A 184 6.70 -12.09 -19.75
N SER A 185 5.80 -12.42 -20.70
CA SER A 185 6.16 -12.62 -22.11
C SER A 185 5.93 -11.41 -23.02
N HIS A 186 5.36 -10.31 -22.47
CA HIS A 186 5.11 -9.08 -23.22
C HIS A 186 5.44 -7.83 -22.38
N HIS A 187 5.50 -6.68 -23.03
CA HIS A 187 5.86 -5.39 -22.41
C HIS A 187 4.61 -4.51 -22.20
N GLY A 188 3.68 -4.97 -21.36
CA GLY A 188 2.45 -4.22 -21.02
C GLY A 188 1.32 -4.29 -22.04
N VAL A 189 1.55 -4.84 -23.25
CA VAL A 189 0.53 -5.05 -24.27
C VAL A 189 0.65 -6.45 -24.83
N ASN A 190 -0.45 -7.20 -24.79
CA ASN A 190 -0.54 -8.54 -25.38
C ASN A 190 -1.33 -8.49 -26.71
N PRO A 191 -0.66 -8.44 -27.87
CA PRO A 191 -1.33 -8.33 -29.16
C PRO A 191 -2.28 -9.50 -29.47
N LEU A 192 -1.92 -10.70 -29.00
CA LEU A 192 -2.75 -11.90 -29.20
C LEU A 192 -4.05 -11.82 -28.38
N ALA A 193 -3.97 -11.30 -27.15
CA ALA A 193 -5.16 -11.09 -26.34
C ALA A 193 -6.09 -10.04 -26.96
N ILE A 194 -5.55 -8.96 -27.50
CA ILE A 194 -6.31 -7.92 -28.22
C ILE A 194 -6.98 -8.50 -29.45
N LEU A 195 -6.26 -9.26 -30.27
CA LEU A 195 -6.84 -9.90 -31.49
C LEU A 195 -7.92 -10.90 -31.11
N ARG A 196 -7.73 -11.69 -30.08
CA ARG A 196 -8.75 -12.62 -29.57
C ARG A 196 -10.00 -11.87 -29.10
N ALA A 197 -9.85 -10.84 -28.31
CA ALA A 197 -10.95 -10.01 -27.81
C ALA A 197 -11.72 -9.37 -28.99
N LEU A 198 -11.00 -8.81 -29.96
CA LEU A 198 -11.61 -8.24 -31.16
C LEU A 198 -12.44 -9.27 -31.91
N PHE A 199 -11.89 -10.48 -32.14
CA PHE A 199 -12.60 -11.56 -32.84
C PHE A 199 -13.88 -11.99 -32.10
N VAL A 200 -13.80 -12.17 -30.76
CA VAL A 200 -14.95 -12.53 -29.92
C VAL A 200 -16.02 -11.46 -29.98
N ASN A 201 -15.65 -10.18 -29.79
CA ASN A 201 -16.57 -9.05 -29.77
C ASN A 201 -17.27 -8.82 -31.12
N VAL A 202 -16.52 -8.94 -32.22
CA VAL A 202 -17.11 -8.86 -33.58
C VAL A 202 -18.10 -9.97 -33.80
N ARG A 203 -17.78 -11.20 -33.37
CA ARG A 203 -18.68 -12.35 -33.53
C ARG A 203 -19.94 -12.24 -32.67
N ALA A 204 -19.80 -11.71 -31.46
CA ALA A 204 -20.91 -11.52 -30.51
C ALA A 204 -21.77 -10.29 -30.82
N GLY A 205 -21.27 -9.34 -31.64
CA GLY A 205 -21.96 -8.07 -31.92
C GLY A 205 -21.99 -7.10 -30.73
N GLN A 206 -21.30 -7.41 -29.65
CA GLN A 206 -21.20 -6.62 -28.39
C GLN A 206 -19.84 -6.84 -27.72
N VAL A 207 -19.52 -5.99 -26.74
CA VAL A 207 -18.26 -6.12 -25.98
C VAL A 207 -18.44 -7.18 -24.90
N GLU A 208 -17.93 -8.39 -25.14
CA GLU A 208 -17.94 -9.52 -24.20
C GLU A 208 -16.57 -9.77 -23.56
N GLN A 209 -15.49 -9.43 -24.24
CA GLN A 209 -14.14 -9.70 -23.78
C GLN A 209 -13.24 -8.48 -23.89
N GLY A 210 -12.50 -8.17 -22.83
CA GLY A 210 -11.43 -7.19 -22.81
C GLY A 210 -10.08 -7.80 -23.24
N GLY A 211 -9.19 -6.96 -23.74
CA GLY A 211 -7.79 -7.31 -24.02
C GLY A 211 -6.85 -6.69 -22.98
N SER A 212 -7.34 -6.46 -21.74
CA SER A 212 -6.52 -5.87 -20.66
C SER A 212 -5.43 -6.84 -20.20
N THR A 213 -4.33 -6.25 -19.79
CA THR A 213 -3.20 -6.88 -19.12
C THR A 213 -3.04 -6.25 -17.73
N LEU A 214 -2.27 -6.86 -16.85
CA LEU A 214 -1.95 -6.32 -15.51
C LEU A 214 -1.20 -4.98 -15.61
#